data_169a1433948a4dd473d9cfe4d1bd119c
#
_entry.id   169a1433948a4dd473d9cfe4d1bd119c
#
_cell.length_a   1.000
_cell.length_b   1.000
_cell.length_c   1.000
_cell.angle_alpha   90.00
_cell.angle_beta   90.00
_cell.angle_gamma   90.00
#
_symmetry.space_group_name_H-M   'P 1'
#
loop_
_entity.id
_entity.type
_entity.pdbx_description
1 polymer ?
#
loop_
_entity_poly.entity_id
_entity_poly.type
_entity_poly.pdbx_seq_one_letter_code
_entity_poly.pdbx_strand_id
1 'polypeptide(L)'
;ERAGVKLIVGADFDLLESDEKRSQVTFLAQSHVGYRHLTLLISRAYQEGQVLGKPLLRREWIEACSDDLRVLSGGRHGDVGQHLLAGRDSDARQALAWWTTHFPDRYYLELQSTGREYHEDYLHAAVALAVEADCPVVATNEVCFLAPDEFEAHEARVCIGDGRTLNDPRRPRHFSEQQYLRSAEEMQALFADI
;
A
#
# COMPACT_ATOMS: atom_id res chain seq x y z
N GLU A 1 -19.51 -8.65 -14.61
CA GLU A 1 -20.34 -8.06 -15.69
C GLU A 1 -21.84 -8.05 -15.33
N ARG A 2 -22.41 -9.14 -14.74
CA ARG A 2 -23.85 -9.20 -14.41
C ARG A 2 -24.31 -8.16 -13.37
N ALA A 3 -23.42 -7.69 -12.51
CA ALA A 3 -23.72 -6.68 -11.47
C ALA A 3 -23.39 -5.24 -11.90
N GLY A 4 -22.88 -5.03 -13.12
CA GLY A 4 -22.47 -3.70 -13.59
C GLY A 4 -21.23 -3.12 -12.91
N VAL A 5 -20.54 -3.90 -12.11
CA VAL A 5 -19.33 -3.47 -11.37
C VAL A 5 -18.09 -3.71 -12.23
N LYS A 6 -17.25 -2.68 -12.38
CA LYS A 6 -15.94 -2.80 -13.04
C LYS A 6 -14.95 -3.50 -12.12
N LEU A 7 -14.39 -4.62 -12.59
CA LEU A 7 -13.31 -5.30 -11.89
C LEU A 7 -11.97 -4.59 -12.15
N ILE A 8 -11.24 -4.30 -11.08
CA ILE A 8 -9.85 -3.86 -11.12
C ILE A 8 -9.00 -4.98 -10.52
N VAL A 9 -8.03 -5.47 -11.29
CA VAL A 9 -7.11 -6.53 -10.85
C VAL A 9 -5.83 -5.90 -10.35
N GLY A 10 -5.41 -6.24 -9.14
CA GLY A 10 -4.18 -5.75 -8.53
C GLY A 10 -3.57 -6.76 -7.59
N ALA A 11 -2.39 -6.45 -7.09
CA ALA A 11 -1.70 -7.20 -6.05
C ALA A 11 -0.79 -6.28 -5.23
N ASP A 12 -0.74 -6.58 -3.94
CA ASP A 12 0.21 -5.99 -3.00
C ASP A 12 1.48 -6.84 -2.95
N PHE A 13 2.61 -6.16 -2.94
CA PHE A 13 3.92 -6.81 -2.86
C PHE A 13 4.75 -6.25 -1.72
N ASP A 14 5.50 -7.14 -1.08
CA ASP A 14 6.67 -6.74 -0.30
C ASP A 14 7.86 -6.58 -1.25
N LEU A 15 8.43 -5.38 -1.30
CA LEU A 15 9.62 -5.03 -2.07
C LEU A 15 10.86 -5.18 -1.21
N LEU A 16 11.88 -5.86 -1.72
CA LEU A 16 13.17 -6.00 -1.06
C LEU A 16 14.05 -4.77 -1.40
N GLU A 17 14.26 -3.92 -0.41
CA GLU A 17 15.11 -2.72 -0.54
C GLU A 17 16.59 -3.03 -0.22
N SER A 18 16.82 -3.91 0.76
CA SER A 18 18.12 -4.44 1.15
C SER A 18 17.90 -5.76 1.89
N ASP A 19 18.96 -6.44 2.30
CA ASP A 19 18.89 -7.76 2.95
C ASP A 19 17.90 -7.81 4.14
N GLU A 20 17.68 -6.68 4.83
CA GLU A 20 16.80 -6.60 6.00
C GLU A 20 15.62 -5.65 5.82
N LYS A 21 15.67 -4.71 4.87
CA LYS A 21 14.67 -3.66 4.70
C LYS A 21 13.66 -4.03 3.63
N ARG A 22 12.38 -3.97 3.99
CA ARG A 22 11.24 -4.21 3.09
C ARG A 22 10.33 -3.00 3.07
N SER A 23 9.70 -2.78 1.92
CA SER A 23 8.64 -1.81 1.74
C SER A 23 7.45 -2.45 1.03
N GLN A 24 6.28 -1.81 1.10
CA GLN A 24 5.08 -2.28 0.43
C GLN A 24 4.81 -1.44 -0.82
N VAL A 25 4.23 -2.07 -1.83
CA VAL A 25 3.78 -1.42 -3.06
C VAL A 25 2.59 -2.18 -3.64
N THR A 26 1.61 -1.45 -4.18
CA THR A 26 0.46 -2.05 -4.85
C THR A 26 0.51 -1.79 -6.34
N PHE A 27 0.36 -2.84 -7.15
CA PHE A 27 0.21 -2.72 -8.61
C PHE A 27 -1.22 -3.03 -9.04
N LEU A 28 -1.75 -2.19 -9.93
CA LEU A 28 -3.07 -2.34 -10.54
C LEU A 28 -2.92 -2.49 -12.05
N ALA A 29 -3.50 -3.54 -12.63
CA ALA A 29 -3.47 -3.77 -14.07
C ALA A 29 -4.45 -2.85 -14.80
N GLN A 30 -3.97 -2.15 -15.85
CA GLN A 30 -4.78 -1.28 -16.69
C GLN A 30 -5.37 -2.02 -17.92
N SER A 31 -4.69 -3.09 -18.34
CA SER A 31 -5.04 -3.88 -19.52
C SER A 31 -4.66 -5.34 -19.35
N HIS A 32 -4.91 -6.15 -20.40
CA HIS A 32 -4.41 -7.54 -20.46
C HIS A 32 -2.88 -7.63 -20.45
N VAL A 33 -2.16 -6.63 -20.97
CA VAL A 33 -0.69 -6.59 -20.92
C VAL A 33 -0.26 -6.37 -19.47
N GLY A 34 -0.83 -5.39 -18.77
CA GLY A 34 -0.58 -5.16 -17.36
C GLY A 34 -0.92 -6.37 -16.48
N TYR A 35 -2.02 -7.07 -16.77
CA TYR A 35 -2.36 -8.33 -16.08
C TYR A 35 -1.29 -9.41 -16.26
N ARG A 36 -0.76 -9.56 -17.48
CA ARG A 36 0.35 -10.50 -17.73
C ARG A 36 1.62 -10.11 -16.98
N HIS A 37 1.99 -8.82 -16.98
CA HIS A 37 3.12 -8.31 -16.20
C HIS A 37 2.93 -8.58 -14.70
N LEU A 38 1.74 -8.30 -14.16
CA LEU A 38 1.42 -8.61 -12.77
C LEU A 38 1.60 -10.10 -12.45
N THR A 39 1.11 -10.98 -13.33
CA THR A 39 1.25 -12.44 -13.18
C THR A 39 2.71 -12.87 -13.24
N LEU A 40 3.52 -12.28 -14.13
CA LEU A 40 4.97 -12.55 -14.22
C LEU A 40 5.71 -12.11 -12.95
N LEU A 41 5.42 -10.92 -12.44
CA LEU A 41 6.01 -10.41 -11.19
C LEU A 41 5.67 -11.31 -9.99
N ILE A 42 4.40 -11.73 -9.85
CA ILE A 42 3.98 -12.68 -8.81
C ILE A 42 4.74 -13.99 -8.95
N SER A 43 4.77 -14.58 -10.15
CA SER A 43 5.47 -15.84 -10.40
C SER A 43 6.95 -15.77 -10.05
N ARG A 44 7.59 -14.67 -10.45
CA ARG A 44 9.02 -14.46 -10.20
C ARG A 44 9.33 -14.25 -8.71
N ALA A 45 8.47 -13.50 -7.99
CA ALA A 45 8.60 -13.32 -6.56
C ALA A 45 8.53 -14.68 -5.81
N TYR A 46 7.66 -15.60 -6.24
CA TYR A 46 7.55 -16.94 -5.67
C TYR A 46 8.69 -17.87 -6.09
N GLN A 47 9.21 -17.76 -7.30
CA GLN A 47 10.24 -18.68 -7.82
C GLN A 47 11.67 -18.25 -7.45
N GLU A 48 11.95 -16.95 -7.49
CA GLU A 48 13.30 -16.40 -7.37
C GLU A 48 13.48 -15.48 -6.15
N GLY A 49 12.37 -14.95 -5.59
CA GLY A 49 12.37 -13.89 -4.56
C GLY A 49 12.03 -14.37 -3.15
N GLN A 50 11.87 -15.68 -2.90
CA GLN A 50 11.49 -16.14 -1.57
C GLN A 50 12.59 -15.98 -0.54
N VAL A 51 12.24 -15.31 0.58
CA VAL A 51 13.07 -15.24 1.79
C VAL A 51 12.23 -15.73 2.96
N LEU A 52 12.64 -16.82 3.59
CA LEU A 52 11.92 -17.46 4.71
C LEU A 52 10.43 -17.75 4.37
N GLY A 53 10.16 -18.20 3.14
CA GLY A 53 8.80 -18.54 2.68
C GLY A 53 7.94 -17.32 2.30
N LYS A 54 8.45 -16.09 2.37
CA LYS A 54 7.74 -14.90 1.90
C LYS A 54 8.25 -14.49 0.52
N PRO A 55 7.35 -14.33 -0.47
CA PRO A 55 7.72 -13.85 -1.80
C PRO A 55 8.05 -12.36 -1.71
N LEU A 56 9.22 -11.98 -2.22
CA LEU A 56 9.68 -10.60 -2.26
C LEU A 56 9.93 -10.20 -3.71
N LEU A 57 9.57 -8.96 -4.04
CA LEU A 57 9.81 -8.37 -5.34
C LEU A 57 11.15 -7.61 -5.33
N ARG A 58 11.83 -7.54 -6.48
CA ARG A 58 13.04 -6.75 -6.66
C ARG A 58 12.82 -5.66 -7.71
N ARG A 59 13.48 -4.51 -7.55
CA ARG A 59 13.31 -3.35 -8.44
C ARG A 59 13.64 -3.65 -9.88
N GLU A 60 14.72 -4.39 -10.14
CA GLU A 60 15.14 -4.77 -11.49
C GLU A 60 14.09 -5.62 -12.24
N TRP A 61 13.19 -6.29 -11.52
CA TRP A 61 12.11 -7.05 -12.15
C TRP A 61 10.92 -6.15 -12.53
N ILE A 62 10.73 -5.10 -11.76
CA ILE A 62 9.67 -4.11 -11.99
C ILE A 62 9.99 -3.32 -13.27
N GLU A 63 11.24 -2.91 -13.46
CA GLU A 63 11.68 -2.18 -14.67
C GLU A 63 11.32 -2.92 -15.96
N ALA A 64 11.50 -4.25 -15.96
CA ALA A 64 11.18 -5.10 -17.13
C ALA A 64 9.68 -5.32 -17.36
N CYS A 65 8.81 -4.98 -16.39
CA CYS A 65 7.38 -5.27 -16.40
C CYS A 65 6.54 -4.04 -16.03
N SER A 66 6.95 -2.83 -16.42
CA SER A 66 6.29 -1.58 -16.01
C SER A 66 5.09 -1.16 -16.88
N ASP A 67 4.95 -1.73 -18.08
CA ASP A 67 3.91 -1.32 -19.00
C ASP A 67 2.51 -1.71 -18.52
N ASP A 68 1.54 -0.79 -18.73
CA ASP A 68 0.12 -0.99 -18.40
C ASP A 68 -0.16 -1.38 -16.92
N LEU A 69 0.74 -0.98 -16.03
CA LEU A 69 0.54 -1.05 -14.58
C LEU A 69 0.43 0.36 -14.00
N ARG A 70 -0.48 0.54 -13.06
CA ARG A 70 -0.52 1.66 -12.12
C ARG A 70 0.06 1.23 -10.80
N VAL A 71 0.69 2.17 -10.10
CA VAL A 71 1.37 1.91 -8.84
C VAL A 71 0.80 2.81 -7.75
N LEU A 72 0.46 2.21 -6.62
CA LEU A 72 0.17 2.92 -5.37
C LEU A 72 1.35 2.72 -4.43
N SER A 73 1.76 3.78 -3.77
CA SER A 73 3.04 3.84 -3.02
C SER A 73 3.11 2.95 -1.77
N GLY A 74 2.02 2.29 -1.36
CA GLY A 74 1.96 1.51 -0.13
C GLY A 74 1.88 2.39 1.15
N GLY A 75 1.53 3.67 1.00
CA GLY A 75 1.34 4.58 2.11
C GLY A 75 2.57 4.67 3.02
N ARG A 76 2.37 4.67 4.33
CA ARG A 76 3.45 4.70 5.32
C ARG A 76 4.38 3.49 5.29
N HIS A 77 3.93 2.37 4.71
CA HIS A 77 4.69 1.13 4.60
C HIS A 77 5.50 1.04 3.31
N GLY A 78 5.24 1.92 2.34
CA GLY A 78 6.04 2.07 1.13
C GLY A 78 7.43 2.65 1.41
N ASP A 79 8.32 2.56 0.44
CA ASP A 79 9.68 3.08 0.54
C ASP A 79 9.72 4.59 0.77
N VAL A 80 8.93 5.35 -0.01
CA VAL A 80 8.79 6.80 0.15
C VAL A 80 8.27 7.14 1.55
N GLY A 81 7.20 6.47 2.00
CA GLY A 81 6.59 6.71 3.31
C GLY A 81 7.52 6.41 4.47
N GLN A 82 8.26 5.31 4.40
CA GLN A 82 9.26 4.97 5.41
C GLN A 82 10.40 5.99 5.50
N HIS A 83 10.81 6.57 4.36
CA HIS A 83 11.83 7.64 4.36
C HIS A 83 11.26 8.93 4.96
N LEU A 84 10.05 9.34 4.62
CA LEU A 84 9.38 10.51 5.19
C LEU A 84 9.25 10.40 6.71
N LEU A 85 8.73 9.30 7.22
CA LEU A 85 8.58 9.07 8.67
C LEU A 85 9.90 8.98 9.42
N ALA A 86 10.99 8.65 8.74
CA ALA A 86 12.34 8.66 9.30
C ALA A 86 13.05 10.02 9.18
N GLY A 87 12.38 11.06 8.67
CA GLY A 87 12.98 12.39 8.43
C GLY A 87 14.08 12.40 7.37
N ARG A 88 14.07 11.42 6.45
CA ARG A 88 15.06 11.30 5.37
C ARG A 88 14.49 11.83 4.06
N ASP A 89 14.24 13.12 3.99
CA ASP A 89 13.57 13.77 2.86
C ASP A 89 14.32 13.59 1.53
N SER A 90 15.66 13.61 1.56
CA SER A 90 16.46 13.37 0.36
C SER A 90 16.24 11.98 -0.22
N ASP A 91 16.17 10.95 0.64
CA ASP A 91 15.95 9.57 0.24
C ASP A 91 14.50 9.39 -0.27
N ALA A 92 13.53 10.06 0.37
CA ALA A 92 12.15 10.06 -0.07
C ALA A 92 12.00 10.64 -1.48
N ARG A 93 12.65 11.78 -1.78
CA ARG A 93 12.69 12.38 -3.12
C ARG A 93 13.34 11.46 -4.14
N GLN A 94 14.43 10.81 -3.78
CA GLN A 94 15.12 9.87 -4.68
C GLN A 94 14.25 8.64 -4.99
N ALA A 95 13.59 8.08 -3.98
CA ALA A 95 12.67 6.97 -4.17
C ALA A 95 11.49 7.37 -5.07
N LEU A 96 10.86 8.54 -4.81
CA LEU A 96 9.79 9.06 -5.64
C LEU A 96 10.23 9.28 -7.09
N ALA A 97 11.40 9.86 -7.31
CA ALA A 97 11.96 10.10 -8.64
C ALA A 97 12.17 8.79 -9.42
N TRP A 98 12.60 7.72 -8.74
CA TRP A 98 12.71 6.39 -9.37
C TRP A 98 11.34 5.89 -9.86
N TRP A 99 10.32 5.98 -9.00
CA TRP A 99 8.97 5.54 -9.34
C TRP A 99 8.35 6.34 -10.50
N THR A 100 8.44 7.67 -10.45
CA THR A 100 7.87 8.53 -11.49
C THR A 100 8.60 8.41 -12.82
N THR A 101 9.90 8.04 -12.81
CA THR A 101 10.66 7.75 -14.03
C THR A 101 10.19 6.47 -14.71
N HIS A 102 9.93 5.39 -13.94
CA HIS A 102 9.52 4.11 -14.50
C HIS A 102 8.00 4.01 -14.75
N PHE A 103 7.21 4.83 -14.04
CA PHE A 103 5.75 4.89 -14.15
C PHE A 103 5.26 6.32 -14.39
N PRO A 104 5.65 6.98 -15.49
CA PRO A 104 5.20 8.33 -15.79
C PRO A 104 3.68 8.38 -15.85
N ASP A 105 3.06 9.32 -15.11
CA ASP A 105 1.61 9.52 -14.98
C ASP A 105 0.83 8.29 -14.44
N ARG A 106 1.52 7.31 -13.85
CA ARG A 106 0.95 6.05 -13.38
C ARG A 106 1.35 5.67 -11.95
N TYR A 107 2.14 6.49 -11.29
CA TYR A 107 2.48 6.36 -9.87
C TYR A 107 1.68 7.34 -9.04
N TYR A 108 1.16 6.90 -7.91
CA TYR A 108 0.34 7.70 -6.99
C TYR A 108 0.87 7.56 -5.58
N LEU A 109 1.08 8.68 -4.89
CA LEU A 109 1.30 8.66 -3.45
C LEU A 109 -0.03 8.35 -2.75
N GLU A 110 -0.02 7.26 -1.99
CA GLU A 110 -1.20 6.74 -1.32
C GLU A 110 -1.38 7.41 0.04
N LEU A 111 -2.52 8.05 0.24
CA LEU A 111 -2.87 8.73 1.48
C LEU A 111 -3.88 7.87 2.26
N GLN A 112 -3.60 7.63 3.54
CA GLN A 112 -4.43 6.83 4.42
C GLN A 112 -4.69 7.58 5.71
N SER A 113 -5.94 7.56 6.19
CA SER A 113 -6.35 8.16 7.47
C SER A 113 -7.20 7.16 8.25
N THR A 114 -6.56 6.21 8.91
CA THR A 114 -7.21 5.13 9.68
C THR A 114 -7.07 5.31 11.18
N GLY A 115 -6.65 6.50 11.67
CA GLY A 115 -6.51 6.81 13.10
C GLY A 115 -5.39 6.03 13.81
N ARG A 116 -4.47 5.38 13.06
CA ARG A 116 -3.32 4.71 13.64
C ARG A 116 -2.16 5.68 13.86
N GLU A 117 -1.23 5.30 14.73
CA GLU A 117 -0.04 6.07 15.04
C GLU A 117 0.76 6.45 13.78
N TYR A 118 1.28 7.67 13.71
CA TYR A 118 2.05 8.25 12.60
C TYR A 118 1.29 8.44 11.28
N HIS A 119 -0.03 8.21 11.21
CA HIS A 119 -0.78 8.44 9.98
C HIS A 119 -0.86 9.92 9.60
N GLU A 120 -1.09 10.79 10.57
CA GLU A 120 -1.15 12.25 10.34
C GLU A 120 0.21 12.79 9.93
N ASP A 121 1.30 12.37 10.62
CA ASP A 121 2.66 12.79 10.28
C ASP A 121 3.03 12.39 8.85
N TYR A 122 2.71 11.14 8.47
CA TYR A 122 2.91 10.65 7.10
C TYR A 122 2.08 11.45 6.09
N LEU A 123 0.80 11.68 6.38
CA LEU A 123 -0.14 12.34 5.47
C LEU A 123 0.34 13.76 5.13
N HIS A 124 0.70 14.56 6.12
CA HIS A 124 1.22 15.91 5.91
C HIS A 124 2.53 15.91 5.09
N ALA A 125 3.46 15.02 5.44
CA ALA A 125 4.74 14.91 4.72
C ALA A 125 4.55 14.43 3.27
N ALA A 126 3.64 13.47 3.05
CA ALA A 126 3.36 12.95 1.72
C ALA A 126 2.67 13.98 0.82
N VAL A 127 1.71 14.76 1.35
CA VAL A 127 1.06 15.86 0.61
C VAL A 127 2.08 16.94 0.24
N ALA A 128 2.95 17.34 1.18
CA ALA A 128 3.99 18.32 0.90
C ALA A 128 4.94 17.85 -0.22
N LEU A 129 5.38 16.59 -0.16
CA LEU A 129 6.23 16.00 -1.20
C LEU A 129 5.49 15.86 -2.54
N ALA A 130 4.19 15.50 -2.52
CA ALA A 130 3.37 15.38 -3.72
C ALA A 130 3.26 16.72 -4.46
N VAL A 131 3.02 17.82 -3.72
CA VAL A 131 2.96 19.18 -4.28
C VAL A 131 4.32 19.59 -4.84
N GLU A 132 5.42 19.35 -4.10
CA GLU A 132 6.78 19.68 -4.55
C GLU A 132 7.16 18.96 -5.85
N ALA A 133 6.77 17.70 -5.99
CA ALA A 133 7.18 16.81 -7.10
C ALA A 133 6.14 16.72 -8.24
N ASP A 134 5.02 17.46 -8.15
CA ASP A 134 3.87 17.35 -9.06
C ASP A 134 3.41 15.88 -9.24
N CYS A 135 3.37 15.13 -8.13
CA CYS A 135 2.98 13.72 -8.10
C CYS A 135 1.52 13.59 -7.68
N PRO A 136 0.68 12.87 -8.43
CA PRO A 136 -0.72 12.68 -8.04
C PRO A 136 -0.84 11.85 -6.75
N VAL A 137 -1.87 12.14 -5.97
CA VAL A 137 -2.21 11.41 -4.74
C VAL A 137 -3.47 10.58 -4.93
N VAL A 138 -3.64 9.55 -4.11
CA VAL A 138 -4.88 8.76 -4.03
C VAL A 138 -5.21 8.43 -2.59
N ALA A 139 -6.46 8.64 -2.20
CA ALA A 139 -6.96 8.26 -0.89
C ALA A 139 -7.40 6.79 -0.86
N THR A 140 -6.90 6.03 0.11
CA THR A 140 -7.30 4.64 0.37
C THR A 140 -7.62 4.42 1.84
N ASN A 141 -8.31 3.32 2.18
CA ASN A 141 -8.71 3.05 3.56
C ASN A 141 -8.15 1.74 4.15
N GLU A 142 -7.28 1.02 3.44
CA GLU A 142 -6.69 -0.25 3.94
C GLU A 142 -7.77 -1.17 4.55
N VAL A 143 -8.82 -1.45 3.77
CA VAL A 143 -10.04 -2.13 4.22
C VAL A 143 -9.76 -3.54 4.70
N CYS A 144 -10.17 -3.86 5.94
CA CYS A 144 -10.03 -5.17 6.56
C CYS A 144 -11.38 -5.87 6.84
N PHE A 145 -12.48 -5.11 6.89
CA PHE A 145 -13.83 -5.59 7.16
C PHE A 145 -14.87 -4.67 6.52
N LEU A 146 -16.13 -5.12 6.42
CA LEU A 146 -17.15 -4.41 5.66
C LEU A 146 -17.84 -3.30 6.45
N ALA A 147 -18.11 -3.51 7.74
CA ALA A 147 -18.83 -2.58 8.58
C ALA A 147 -18.10 -2.32 9.91
N PRO A 148 -18.28 -1.13 10.54
CA PRO A 148 -17.55 -0.76 11.76
C PRO A 148 -17.75 -1.74 12.92
N ASP A 149 -18.92 -2.36 13.05
CA ASP A 149 -19.27 -3.33 14.09
C ASP A 149 -18.58 -4.70 13.91
N GLU A 150 -17.94 -4.96 12.77
CA GLU A 150 -17.17 -6.18 12.53
C GLU A 150 -15.71 -6.11 13.09
N PHE A 151 -15.29 -4.99 13.65
CA PHE A 151 -13.92 -4.81 14.16
C PHE A 151 -13.54 -5.84 15.22
N GLU A 152 -14.41 -6.13 16.19
CA GLU A 152 -14.12 -7.12 17.23
C GLU A 152 -13.94 -8.53 16.66
N ALA A 153 -14.75 -8.90 15.66
CA ALA A 153 -14.62 -10.19 14.96
C ALA A 153 -13.30 -10.27 14.18
N HIS A 154 -12.87 -9.16 13.55
CA HIS A 154 -11.58 -9.06 12.89
C HIS A 154 -10.42 -9.22 13.89
N GLU A 155 -10.47 -8.53 15.04
CA GLU A 155 -9.47 -8.65 16.12
C GLU A 155 -9.39 -10.09 16.66
N ALA A 156 -10.52 -10.78 16.80
CA ALA A 156 -10.55 -12.19 17.19
C ALA A 156 -9.82 -13.07 16.17
N ARG A 157 -10.03 -12.84 14.87
CA ARG A 157 -9.34 -13.57 13.79
C ARG A 157 -7.82 -13.33 13.84
N VAL A 158 -7.39 -12.09 14.07
CA VAL A 158 -5.97 -11.73 14.22
C VAL A 158 -5.36 -12.46 15.43
N CYS A 159 -6.06 -12.46 16.57
CA CYS A 159 -5.62 -13.17 17.77
C CYS A 159 -5.44 -14.68 17.54
N ILE A 160 -6.33 -15.31 16.77
CA ILE A 160 -6.20 -16.72 16.40
C ILE A 160 -4.92 -16.93 15.58
N GLY A 161 -4.66 -16.07 14.59
CA GLY A 161 -3.44 -16.12 13.78
C GLY A 161 -2.16 -15.97 14.58
N ASP A 162 -2.17 -15.09 15.59
CA ASP A 162 -1.03 -14.79 16.45
C ASP A 162 -0.88 -15.76 17.64
N GLY A 163 -1.80 -16.72 17.82
CA GLY A 163 -1.83 -17.61 18.97
C GLY A 163 -2.09 -16.89 20.30
N ARG A 164 -2.93 -15.84 20.28
CA ARG A 164 -3.25 -14.99 21.44
C ARG A 164 -4.76 -14.98 21.72
N THR A 165 -5.14 -14.35 22.82
CA THR A 165 -6.55 -14.09 23.16
C THR A 165 -6.84 -12.60 23.11
N LEU A 166 -8.11 -12.22 22.89
CA LEU A 166 -8.55 -10.82 22.88
C LEU A 166 -8.20 -10.07 24.17
N ASN A 167 -8.21 -10.75 25.29
CA ASN A 167 -7.95 -10.18 26.63
C ASN A 167 -6.45 -10.17 26.99
N ASP A 168 -5.54 -10.64 26.14
CA ASP A 168 -4.09 -10.56 26.42
C ASP A 168 -3.64 -9.08 26.35
N PRO A 169 -3.21 -8.46 27.48
CA PRO A 169 -2.80 -7.06 27.50
C PRO A 169 -1.52 -6.80 26.72
N ARG A 170 -0.77 -7.86 26.37
CA ARG A 170 0.50 -7.76 25.59
C ARG A 170 0.29 -8.00 24.11
N ARG A 171 -0.97 -8.19 23.65
CA ARG A 171 -1.21 -8.36 22.23
C ARG A 171 -0.92 -7.06 21.47
N PRO A 172 -0.24 -7.10 20.32
CA PRO A 172 -0.08 -5.93 19.49
C PRO A 172 -1.45 -5.55 18.89
N ARG A 173 -1.71 -4.25 18.78
CA ARG A 173 -2.91 -3.70 18.16
C ARG A 173 -2.53 -3.04 16.86
N HIS A 174 -2.58 -3.80 15.77
CA HIS A 174 -2.17 -3.35 14.44
C HIS A 174 -3.28 -2.69 13.65
N PHE A 175 -4.53 -2.89 14.05
CA PHE A 175 -5.72 -2.45 13.33
C PHE A 175 -6.54 -1.44 14.13
N SER A 176 -7.36 -0.67 13.43
CA SER A 176 -8.29 0.28 14.02
C SER A 176 -9.72 0.04 13.52
N GLU A 177 -10.71 0.52 14.24
CA GLU A 177 -12.13 0.49 13.86
C GLU A 177 -12.40 1.26 12.55
N GLN A 178 -11.44 2.07 12.09
CA GLN A 178 -11.58 2.90 10.91
C GLN A 178 -11.31 2.16 9.60
N GLN A 179 -10.86 0.90 9.65
CA GLN A 179 -10.47 0.09 8.47
C GLN A 179 -11.65 -0.71 7.87
N TYR A 180 -12.84 -0.14 7.90
CA TYR A 180 -14.02 -0.71 7.23
C TYR A 180 -14.17 -0.18 5.80
N LEU A 181 -15.03 -0.83 5.01
CA LEU A 181 -15.35 -0.40 3.64
C LEU A 181 -16.20 0.87 3.68
N ARG A 182 -15.55 2.02 3.53
CA ARG A 182 -16.21 3.33 3.51
C ARG A 182 -16.93 3.57 2.18
N SER A 183 -18.00 4.35 2.22
CA SER A 183 -18.62 4.90 1.01
C SER A 183 -17.74 5.97 0.36
N ALA A 184 -18.06 6.33 -0.89
CA ALA A 184 -17.36 7.42 -1.58
C ALA A 184 -17.52 8.77 -0.84
N GLU A 185 -18.69 9.02 -0.29
CA GLU A 185 -19.01 10.24 0.48
C GLU A 185 -18.20 10.29 1.78
N GLU A 186 -18.10 9.17 2.50
CA GLU A 186 -17.28 9.08 3.72
C GLU A 186 -15.79 9.29 3.42
N MET A 187 -15.30 8.74 2.31
CA MET A 187 -13.91 8.96 1.87
C MET A 187 -13.68 10.43 1.49
N GLN A 188 -14.58 11.05 0.74
CA GLN A 188 -14.49 12.48 0.42
C GLN A 188 -14.51 13.37 1.67
N ALA A 189 -15.37 13.06 2.64
CA ALA A 189 -15.42 13.81 3.89
C ALA A 189 -14.14 13.65 4.73
N LEU A 190 -13.53 12.44 4.72
CA LEU A 190 -12.31 12.15 5.47
C LEU A 190 -11.09 12.92 4.96
N PHE A 191 -11.06 13.26 3.67
CA PHE A 191 -9.95 13.97 3.02
C PHE A 191 -10.35 15.36 2.49
N ALA A 192 -11.42 15.96 3.06
CA ALA A 192 -11.96 17.24 2.60
C ALA A 192 -10.99 18.43 2.77
N ASP A 193 -10.03 18.31 3.70
CA ASP A 193 -9.07 19.36 4.05
C ASP A 193 -7.72 19.19 3.31
N ILE A 194 -7.63 18.22 2.38
CA ILE A 194 -6.46 17.90 1.56
C ILE A 194 -6.78 18.14 0.09
#